data_4c95eb25f43b513dda75d0c50157ddd8
#
_entry.id   4c95eb25f43b513dda75d0c50157ddd8
#
_cell.length_a   1.000
_cell.length_b   1.000
_cell.length_c   1.000
_cell.angle_alpha   90.00
_cell.angle_beta   90.00
_cell.angle_gamma   90.00
#
_symmetry.space_group_name_H-M   'P 1'
#
loop_
_entity.id
_entity.type
_entity.pdbx_description
1 polymer ?
#
loop_
_entity_poly.entity_id
_entity_poly.type
_entity_poly.pdbx_seq_one_letter_code
_entity_poly.pdbx_strand_id
1 'polypeptide(L)' 'MDNRKVLLCPLGCGACPEVEFTGERVRIGEEGNLAVLTNDEWNVLVDLIQAGQLSKV' A
#
# COMPACT_ATOMS: atom_id res chain seq x y z
N MET A 1 -2.88 -10.97 -14.22
CA MET A 1 -2.31 -11.00 -12.91
C MET A 1 -1.22 -10.02 -12.78
N ASP A 2 -1.46 -9.00 -12.03
CA ASP A 2 -0.51 -7.91 -11.93
C ASP A 2 0.19 -7.92 -10.61
N ASN A 3 1.41 -8.42 -10.61
CA ASN A 3 2.27 -8.28 -9.47
C ASN A 3 3.08 -7.02 -9.68
N ARG A 4 2.88 -6.04 -8.83
CA ARG A 4 3.62 -4.79 -8.97
C ARG A 4 3.91 -4.22 -7.59
N LYS A 5 4.90 -3.39 -7.54
CA LYS A 5 5.32 -2.73 -6.31
C LYS A 5 5.38 -1.24 -6.53
N VAL A 6 4.90 -0.50 -5.55
CA VAL A 6 4.98 0.94 -5.57
C VAL A 6 5.71 1.36 -4.30
N LEU A 7 6.77 2.12 -4.46
CA LEU A 7 7.58 2.55 -3.32
C LEU A 7 6.98 3.81 -2.70
N LEU A 8 6.96 3.84 -1.37
CA LEU A 8 6.44 4.99 -0.64
C LEU A 8 7.61 5.81 -0.08
N CYS A 9 8.51 6.19 -0.95
CA CYS A 9 9.74 6.83 -0.55
C CYS A 9 9.76 8.27 -1.04
N PRO A 10 9.43 9.24 -0.20
CA PRO A 10 9.34 10.62 -0.67
C PRO A 10 10.66 11.22 -1.05
N LEU A 11 11.75 10.75 -0.46
CA LEU A 11 13.06 11.35 -0.67
C LEU A 11 14.09 10.40 -1.25
N GLY A 12 13.67 9.22 -1.68
CA GLY A 12 14.58 8.29 -2.30
C GLY A 12 15.60 7.64 -1.38
N CYS A 13 15.29 7.54 -0.09
CA CYS A 13 16.22 6.85 0.81
C CYS A 13 16.10 5.35 0.61
N GLY A 14 17.12 4.63 1.01
CA GLY A 14 17.22 3.21 0.71
C GLY A 14 16.21 2.31 1.41
N ALA A 15 15.68 2.70 2.55
CA ALA A 15 14.75 1.85 3.29
C ALA A 15 13.35 2.46 3.24
N CYS A 16 12.63 2.15 2.19
CA CYS A 16 11.29 2.70 2.00
C CYS A 16 10.23 1.62 2.13
N PRO A 17 9.14 1.90 2.81
CA PRO A 17 8.02 0.98 2.75
C PRO A 17 7.47 0.90 1.34
N GLU A 18 6.81 -0.19 1.01
CA GLU A 18 6.27 -0.35 -0.32
C GLU A 18 4.89 -0.95 -0.27
N VAL A 19 4.15 -0.75 -1.36
CA VAL A 19 2.86 -1.38 -1.57
C VAL A 19 3.06 -2.43 -2.64
N GLU A 20 2.80 -3.68 -2.32
CA GLU A 20 2.97 -4.78 -3.26
C GLU A 20 1.63 -5.44 -3.55
N PHE A 21 1.32 -5.58 -4.83
CA PHE A 21 0.09 -6.23 -5.28
C PHE A 21 0.46 -7.64 -5.74
N THR A 22 -0.13 -8.66 -5.09
CA THR A 22 0.20 -10.04 -5.41
C THR A 22 -0.87 -10.75 -6.22
N GLY A 23 -1.95 -10.04 -6.56
CA GLY A 23 -3.08 -10.63 -7.27
C GLY A 23 -4.20 -11.04 -6.33
N GLU A 24 -3.90 -11.44 -5.13
CA GLU A 24 -4.90 -11.83 -4.15
C GLU A 24 -4.87 -10.96 -2.91
N ARG A 25 -3.76 -10.29 -2.68
CA ARG A 25 -3.57 -9.48 -1.48
C ARG A 25 -2.77 -8.26 -1.80
N VAL A 26 -2.80 -7.30 -0.89
CA VAL A 26 -1.96 -6.13 -0.98
C VAL A 26 -1.14 -6.06 0.30
N ARG A 27 0.17 -5.97 0.15
CA ARG A 27 1.09 -5.86 1.29
C ARG A 27 1.60 -4.44 1.36
N ILE A 28 1.57 -3.87 2.54
CA ILE A 28 2.04 -2.51 2.75
C ILE A 28 3.08 -2.53 3.85
N GLY A 29 4.23 -1.94 3.58
CA GLY A 29 5.27 -1.81 4.59
C GLY A 29 6.58 -2.37 4.12
N GLU A 30 7.38 -2.83 5.07
CA GLU A 30 8.69 -3.38 4.77
C GLU A 30 8.92 -4.60 5.65
N GLU A 31 10.01 -5.30 5.37
CA GLU A 31 10.31 -6.52 6.09
C GLU A 31 10.33 -6.25 7.60
N GLY A 32 9.62 -7.08 8.34
CA GLY A 32 9.52 -6.91 9.79
C GLY A 32 8.41 -5.96 10.21
N ASN A 33 7.75 -5.31 9.26
CA ASN A 33 6.71 -4.33 9.58
C ASN A 33 5.72 -4.27 8.42
N LEU A 34 5.03 -5.37 8.19
CA LEU A 34 4.12 -5.50 7.06
C LEU A 34 2.68 -5.60 7.52
N ALA A 35 1.81 -4.90 6.83
CA ALA A 35 0.37 -5.09 6.93
C ALA A 35 -0.09 -5.78 5.66
N VAL A 36 -0.95 -6.78 5.79
CA VAL A 36 -1.47 -7.52 4.65
C VAL A 36 -2.97 -7.32 4.59
N LEU A 37 -3.45 -6.82 3.47
CA LEU A 37 -4.86 -6.54 3.25
C LEU A 37 -5.40 -7.44 2.17
N THR A 38 -6.67 -7.82 2.28
CA THR A 38 -7.35 -8.46 1.16
C THR A 38 -7.60 -7.39 0.09
N ASN A 39 -7.92 -7.84 -1.11
CA ASN A 39 -8.23 -6.89 -2.17
C ASN A 39 -9.43 -6.02 -1.82
N ASP A 40 -10.44 -6.60 -1.15
CA ASP A 40 -11.60 -5.83 -0.74
C ASP A 40 -11.22 -4.76 0.28
N GLU A 41 -10.37 -5.11 1.24
CA GLU A 41 -9.92 -4.14 2.23
C GLU A 41 -9.09 -3.03 1.59
N TRP A 42 -8.27 -3.39 0.63
CA TRP A 42 -7.50 -2.41 -0.11
C TRP A 42 -8.42 -1.43 -0.84
N ASN A 43 -9.47 -1.96 -1.47
CA ASN A 43 -10.40 -1.11 -2.21
C ASN A 43 -11.14 -0.15 -1.29
N VAL A 44 -11.47 -0.60 -0.07
CA VAL A 44 -12.08 0.29 0.92
C VAL A 44 -11.11 1.42 1.28
N LEU A 45 -9.84 1.09 1.45
CA LEU A 45 -8.83 2.10 1.75
C LEU A 45 -8.76 3.15 0.63
N VAL A 46 -8.75 2.70 -0.62
CA VAL A 46 -8.72 3.62 -1.76
C VAL A 46 -9.96 4.49 -1.77
N ASP A 47 -11.14 3.90 -1.52
CA ASP A 47 -12.38 4.67 -1.48
C ASP A 47 -12.35 5.74 -0.39
N LEU A 48 -11.79 5.43 0.77
CA LEU A 48 -11.70 6.39 1.87
C LEU A 48 -10.77 7.54 1.52
N ILE A 49 -9.69 7.25 0.81
CA ILE A 49 -8.78 8.30 0.35
C ILE A 49 -9.48 9.20 -0.65
N GLN A 50 -10.20 8.61 -1.60
CA GLN A 50 -10.90 9.39 -2.62
C GLN A 50 -12.04 10.19 -2.04
N ALA A 51 -12.65 9.69 -0.96
CA ALA A 51 -13.74 10.41 -0.29
C ALA A 51 -13.23 11.48 0.66
N GLY A 52 -11.93 11.56 0.89
CA GLY A 52 -11.35 12.59 1.74
C GLY A 52 -11.33 12.24 3.22
N GLN A 53 -11.72 11.02 3.58
CA GLN A 53 -11.66 10.62 4.99
C GLN A 53 -10.24 10.28 5.42
N LEU A 54 -9.42 9.84 4.48
CA LEU A 54 -7.99 9.63 4.70
C LEU A 54 -7.26 10.57 3.76
N SER A 55 -6.42 11.41 4.28
CA SER A 55 -5.74 12.40 3.48
C SER A 55 -4.34 12.63 4.01
N LYS A 56 -3.62 13.49 3.32
CA LYS A 56 -2.28 13.86 3.76
C LYS A 56 -2.33 14.53 5.13
N VAL A 57 -1.26 14.36 5.84
CA VAL A 57 -1.12 14.96 7.17
C VAL A 57 -0.09 16.07 7.16
#